data_efaeda937db33c04ab7d10a293910917
#
_entry.id   efaeda937db33c04ab7d10a293910917
#
_cell.length_a   1.000
_cell.length_b   1.000
_cell.length_c   1.000
_cell.angle_alpha   90.00
_cell.angle_beta   90.00
_cell.angle_gamma   90.00
#
_symmetry.space_group_name_H-M   'P 1'
#
loop_
_entity.id
_entity.type
_entity.pdbx_description
1 polymer ?
#
loop_
_entity_poly.entity_id
_entity_poly.type
_entity_poly.pdbx_seq_one_letter_code
_entity_poly.pdbx_strand_id
1 'polypeptide(L)'
;MASTNGLENGVVFQHPADGSTLVLRPEDSIHYQNLIGADIIMALDDVVHSCTDDDERFKEATARTVRWLDRCIQAHSRKDEQNLFAIVQGGLDISEGGLRDQCLQAFSERDAQIPGYAIGGLAGGEDKDSFWRVVELCTRKLPEDKPRYVMGVGYPLDIVICTALGADMYDCVYPSRTGRFGTAM
;
A
#
# COMPACT_ATOMS: atom_id res chain seq x y z
N MET A 1 -6.05 -7.00 17.08
CA MET A 1 -5.15 -6.71 15.94
C MET A 1 -4.79 -8.03 15.31
N ALA A 2 -4.98 -8.21 14.01
CA ALA A 2 -4.52 -9.38 13.31
C ALA A 2 -2.98 -9.43 13.40
N SER A 3 -2.44 -10.55 13.90
CA SER A 3 -1.00 -10.77 13.83
C SER A 3 -0.63 -10.96 12.37
N THR A 4 0.00 -9.95 11.76
CA THR A 4 0.49 -9.99 10.39
C THR A 4 1.79 -10.80 10.26
N ASN A 5 1.93 -11.89 10.98
CA ASN A 5 2.89 -12.90 10.63
C ASN A 5 2.37 -13.58 9.35
N GLY A 6 2.49 -12.85 8.22
CA GLY A 6 2.09 -13.36 6.93
C GLY A 6 2.86 -14.65 6.65
N LEU A 7 2.15 -15.75 6.62
CA LEU A 7 2.66 -16.95 5.95
C LEU A 7 2.84 -16.61 4.49
N GLU A 8 3.80 -17.19 3.80
CA GLU A 8 4.00 -16.96 2.35
C GLU A 8 2.71 -17.10 1.54
N ASN A 9 1.79 -17.92 2.02
CA ASN A 9 0.51 -18.18 1.36
C ASN A 9 -0.51 -17.05 1.45
N GLY A 10 -0.44 -16.17 2.46
CA GLY A 10 -1.43 -15.10 2.67
C GLY A 10 -1.45 -14.57 4.10
N VAL A 11 -2.37 -13.66 4.37
CA VAL A 11 -2.60 -13.07 5.70
C VAL A 11 -3.47 -13.99 6.54
N VAL A 12 -3.00 -14.32 7.74
CA VAL A 12 -3.74 -15.15 8.70
C VAL A 12 -4.45 -14.26 9.72
N PHE A 13 -5.74 -14.47 9.91
CA PHE A 13 -6.54 -13.74 10.89
C PHE A 13 -7.65 -14.60 11.50
N GLN A 14 -8.24 -14.13 12.62
CA GLN A 14 -9.35 -14.81 13.27
C GLN A 14 -10.68 -14.26 12.77
N HIS A 15 -11.60 -15.15 12.42
CA HIS A 15 -12.95 -14.77 12.05
C HIS A 15 -13.66 -14.11 13.26
N PRO A 16 -14.24 -12.91 13.10
CA PRO A 16 -14.74 -12.13 14.24
C PRO A 16 -15.95 -12.76 14.96
N ALA A 17 -16.71 -13.63 14.28
CA ALA A 17 -17.92 -14.21 14.85
C ALA A 17 -17.67 -15.53 15.60
N ASP A 18 -16.79 -16.39 15.12
CA ASP A 18 -16.60 -17.74 15.67
C ASP A 18 -15.15 -18.06 16.07
N GLY A 19 -14.20 -17.12 15.82
CA GLY A 19 -12.79 -17.29 16.17
C GLY A 19 -12.04 -18.31 15.29
N SER A 20 -12.64 -18.84 14.24
CA SER A 20 -11.95 -19.74 13.31
C SER A 20 -10.80 -19.02 12.60
N THR A 21 -9.73 -19.76 12.33
CA THR A 21 -8.58 -19.20 11.60
C THR A 21 -8.87 -19.15 10.10
N LEU A 22 -8.73 -17.95 9.53
CA LEU A 22 -8.88 -17.70 8.10
C LEU A 22 -7.54 -17.29 7.50
N VAL A 23 -7.36 -17.63 6.22
CA VAL A 23 -6.20 -17.21 5.41
C VAL A 23 -6.73 -16.47 4.20
N LEU A 24 -6.34 -15.21 4.05
CA LEU A 24 -6.60 -14.42 2.85
C LEU A 24 -5.37 -14.46 1.96
N ARG A 25 -5.46 -15.16 0.85
CA ARG A 25 -4.38 -15.23 -0.15
C ARG A 25 -4.49 -14.07 -1.14
N PRO A 26 -3.40 -13.70 -1.83
CA PRO A 26 -3.44 -12.69 -2.90
C PRO A 26 -4.52 -12.98 -3.95
N GLU A 27 -4.65 -14.23 -4.38
CA GLU A 27 -5.66 -14.66 -5.35
C GLU A 27 -7.10 -14.47 -4.83
N ASP A 28 -7.34 -14.76 -3.54
CA ASP A 28 -8.65 -14.60 -2.90
C ASP A 28 -9.02 -13.12 -2.83
N SER A 29 -8.06 -12.27 -2.44
CA SER A 29 -8.23 -10.82 -2.38
C SER A 29 -8.64 -10.25 -3.74
N ILE A 30 -7.92 -10.63 -4.79
CA ILE A 30 -8.23 -10.17 -6.15
C ILE A 30 -9.57 -10.73 -6.64
N HIS A 31 -9.88 -12.00 -6.35
CA HIS A 31 -11.16 -12.57 -6.71
C HIS A 31 -12.34 -11.79 -6.10
N TYR A 32 -12.26 -11.46 -4.80
CA TYR A 32 -13.30 -10.65 -4.15
C TYR A 32 -13.40 -9.25 -4.74
N GLN A 33 -12.28 -8.58 -5.02
CA GLN A 33 -12.27 -7.25 -5.62
C GLN A 33 -12.82 -7.27 -7.05
N ASN A 34 -12.55 -8.32 -7.82
CA ASN A 34 -13.15 -8.52 -9.15
C ASN A 34 -14.68 -8.70 -9.06
N LEU A 35 -15.19 -9.40 -8.04
CA LEU A 35 -16.63 -9.57 -7.83
C LEU A 35 -17.31 -8.25 -7.38
N ILE A 36 -16.66 -7.47 -6.52
CA ILE A 36 -17.16 -6.17 -6.05
C ILE A 36 -17.27 -5.18 -7.22
N GLY A 37 -16.32 -5.20 -8.14
CA GLY A 37 -16.39 -4.43 -9.37
C GLY A 37 -15.97 -2.96 -9.25
N ALA A 38 -15.10 -2.62 -8.28
CA ALA A 38 -14.53 -1.26 -8.18
C ALA A 38 -13.61 -0.96 -9.38
N ASP A 39 -13.56 0.31 -9.81
CA ASP A 39 -12.71 0.75 -10.95
C ASP A 39 -11.21 0.65 -10.63
N ILE A 40 -10.84 0.85 -9.36
CA ILE A 40 -9.48 0.70 -8.85
C ILE A 40 -9.49 -0.35 -7.76
N ILE A 41 -8.57 -1.31 -7.87
CA ILE A 41 -8.38 -2.39 -6.90
C ILE A 41 -6.91 -2.41 -6.43
N MET A 42 -6.67 -2.92 -5.22
CA MET A 42 -5.35 -2.93 -4.61
C MET A 42 -4.78 -4.34 -4.56
N ALA A 43 -3.51 -4.48 -4.90
CA ALA A 43 -2.78 -5.72 -4.64
C ALA A 43 -2.74 -6.00 -3.12
N LEU A 44 -2.77 -7.26 -2.73
CA LEU A 44 -2.49 -7.62 -1.33
C LEU A 44 -1.00 -7.45 -1.06
N ASP A 45 -0.66 -6.73 0.00
CA ASP A 45 0.70 -6.46 0.43
C ASP A 45 0.94 -6.93 1.87
N ASP A 46 2.21 -7.06 2.25
CA ASP A 46 2.60 -7.43 3.61
C ASP A 46 3.03 -6.18 4.39
N VAL A 47 2.11 -5.63 5.15
CA VAL A 47 2.29 -4.37 5.88
C VAL A 47 3.02 -4.59 7.19
N VAL A 48 4.09 -3.82 7.41
CA VAL A 48 4.76 -3.67 8.70
C VAL A 48 4.52 -2.26 9.22
N HIS A 49 4.21 -2.14 10.51
CA HIS A 49 4.00 -0.83 11.14
C HIS A 49 5.29 0.00 11.07
N SER A 50 5.23 1.24 10.59
CA SER A 50 6.39 2.09 10.27
C SER A 50 7.38 2.28 11.43
N CYS A 51 6.90 2.23 12.68
CA CYS A 51 7.72 2.37 13.88
C CYS A 51 8.16 1.01 14.49
N THR A 52 8.09 -0.09 13.74
CA THR A 52 8.60 -1.39 14.18
C THR A 52 10.14 -1.39 14.11
N ASP A 53 10.77 -1.91 15.15
CA ASP A 53 12.23 -2.10 15.22
C ASP A 53 12.59 -3.57 14.91
N ASP A 54 12.39 -3.96 13.64
CA ASP A 54 12.68 -5.33 13.16
C ASP A 54 13.02 -5.31 11.66
N ASP A 55 14.28 -5.10 11.36
CA ASP A 55 14.79 -5.00 9.98
C ASP A 55 14.53 -6.27 9.16
N GLU A 56 14.68 -7.45 9.77
CA GLU A 56 14.47 -8.71 9.06
C GLU A 56 12.99 -8.88 8.68
N ARG A 57 12.08 -8.43 9.55
CA ARG A 57 10.65 -8.41 9.24
C ARG A 57 10.32 -7.46 8.09
N PHE A 58 10.96 -6.28 8.04
CA PHE A 58 10.80 -5.34 6.91
C PHE A 58 11.34 -5.91 5.60
N LYS A 59 12.52 -6.54 5.61
CA LYS A 59 13.10 -7.19 4.43
C LYS A 59 12.18 -8.26 3.87
N GLU A 60 11.71 -9.16 4.73
CA GLU A 60 10.82 -10.24 4.29
C GLU A 60 9.47 -9.71 3.82
N ALA A 61 8.89 -8.72 4.50
CA ALA A 61 7.63 -8.10 4.08
C ALA A 61 7.73 -7.44 2.71
N THR A 62 8.83 -6.72 2.47
CA THR A 62 9.08 -6.06 1.19
C THR A 62 9.20 -7.08 0.06
N ALA A 63 10.01 -8.11 0.26
CA ALA A 63 10.19 -9.18 -0.72
C ALA A 63 8.87 -9.95 -0.96
N ARG A 64 8.09 -10.24 0.10
CA ARG A 64 6.79 -10.90 0.02
C ARG A 64 5.78 -10.04 -0.73
N THR A 65 5.74 -8.74 -0.51
CA THR A 65 4.88 -7.81 -1.23
C THR A 65 5.11 -7.90 -2.74
N VAL A 66 6.35 -7.99 -3.19
CA VAL A 66 6.68 -8.17 -4.62
C VAL A 66 6.15 -9.52 -5.14
N ARG A 67 6.38 -10.61 -4.40
CA ARG A 67 5.87 -11.94 -4.80
C ARG A 67 4.34 -12.00 -4.82
N TRP A 68 3.70 -11.34 -3.86
CA TRP A 68 2.22 -11.28 -3.82
C TRP A 68 1.65 -10.40 -4.93
N LEU A 69 2.35 -9.34 -5.34
CA LEU A 69 1.95 -8.56 -6.51
C LEU A 69 1.91 -9.45 -7.77
N ASP A 70 2.92 -10.28 -8.00
CA ASP A 70 2.93 -11.21 -9.15
C ASP A 70 1.71 -12.13 -9.15
N ARG A 71 1.35 -12.66 -7.97
CA ARG A 71 0.16 -13.49 -7.78
C ARG A 71 -1.14 -12.72 -8.03
N CYS A 72 -1.22 -11.47 -7.55
CA CYS A 72 -2.35 -10.58 -7.81
C CYS A 72 -2.54 -10.29 -9.30
N ILE A 73 -1.44 -9.96 -10.01
CA ILE A 73 -1.46 -9.71 -11.46
C ILE A 73 -1.95 -10.93 -12.24
N GLN A 74 -1.51 -12.13 -11.84
CA GLN A 74 -1.95 -13.39 -12.47
C GLN A 74 -3.42 -13.69 -12.21
N ALA A 75 -3.91 -13.42 -10.99
CA ALA A 75 -5.28 -13.69 -10.60
C ALA A 75 -6.29 -12.67 -11.13
N HIS A 76 -5.84 -11.48 -11.52
CA HIS A 76 -6.70 -10.40 -11.99
C HIS A 76 -7.32 -10.72 -13.36
N SER A 77 -8.64 -10.97 -13.38
CA SER A 77 -9.38 -11.41 -14.55
C SER A 77 -10.12 -10.31 -15.33
N ARG A 78 -10.27 -9.11 -14.72
CA ARG A 78 -11.04 -7.99 -15.30
C ARG A 78 -10.13 -6.81 -15.68
N LYS A 79 -9.06 -7.10 -16.42
CA LYS A 79 -7.99 -6.12 -16.73
C LYS A 79 -8.45 -4.94 -17.60
N ASP A 80 -9.52 -5.12 -18.37
CA ASP A 80 -10.08 -4.07 -19.24
C ASP A 80 -11.11 -3.18 -18.50
N GLU A 81 -11.52 -3.56 -17.27
CA GLU A 81 -12.57 -2.88 -16.52
C GLU A 81 -12.06 -2.33 -15.17
N GLN A 82 -11.00 -2.90 -14.62
CA GLN A 82 -10.47 -2.57 -13.30
C GLN A 82 -8.96 -2.35 -13.34
N ASN A 83 -8.49 -1.36 -12.60
CA ASN A 83 -7.09 -0.98 -12.53
C ASN A 83 -6.46 -1.52 -11.23
N LEU A 84 -5.59 -2.52 -11.35
CA LEU A 84 -4.86 -3.09 -10.22
C LEU A 84 -3.65 -2.23 -9.85
N PHE A 85 -3.71 -1.54 -8.72
CA PHE A 85 -2.60 -0.75 -8.19
C PHE A 85 -1.65 -1.62 -7.36
N ALA A 86 -0.36 -1.44 -7.57
CA ALA A 86 0.69 -2.01 -6.73
C ALA A 86 0.94 -1.13 -5.51
N ILE A 87 1.21 -1.73 -4.33
CA ILE A 87 1.47 -1.00 -3.09
C ILE A 87 2.95 -1.08 -2.74
N VAL A 88 3.65 0.05 -2.83
CA VAL A 88 5.08 0.15 -2.49
C VAL A 88 5.26 0.00 -0.99
N GLN A 89 6.10 -0.94 -0.56
CA GLN A 89 6.50 -1.19 0.83
C GLN A 89 8.01 -0.97 1.00
N GLY A 90 8.54 -1.11 2.22
CA GLY A 90 9.97 -0.96 2.53
C GLY A 90 10.25 -0.07 3.74
N GLY A 91 9.23 0.16 4.58
CA GLY A 91 9.36 0.97 5.80
C GLY A 91 9.83 2.40 5.54
N LEU A 92 10.72 2.91 6.40
CA LEU A 92 11.32 4.23 6.28
C LEU A 92 12.73 4.19 5.65
N ASP A 93 13.16 3.04 5.13
CA ASP A 93 14.48 2.90 4.50
C ASP A 93 14.49 3.49 3.09
N ILE A 94 14.95 4.71 2.99
CA ILE A 94 15.09 5.50 1.76
C ILE A 94 16.52 5.55 1.23
N SER A 95 17.43 4.74 1.79
CA SER A 95 18.82 4.68 1.32
C SER A 95 18.89 4.16 -0.11
N GLU A 96 19.93 4.52 -0.84
CA GLU A 96 20.20 3.96 -2.16
C GLU A 96 20.41 2.45 -2.05
N GLY A 97 19.62 1.67 -2.81
CA GLY A 97 19.57 0.22 -2.67
C GLY A 97 18.86 -0.28 -1.41
N GLY A 98 18.25 0.61 -0.62
CA GLY A 98 17.44 0.27 0.55
C GLY A 98 16.10 -0.38 0.18
N LEU A 99 15.30 -0.73 1.18
CA LEU A 99 14.11 -1.56 0.96
C LEU A 99 13.06 -0.87 0.08
N ARG A 100 12.83 0.45 0.25
CA ARG A 100 11.93 1.20 -0.65
C ARG A 100 12.43 1.18 -2.07
N ASP A 101 13.73 1.38 -2.24
CA ASP A 101 14.37 1.39 -3.55
C ASP A 101 14.26 0.03 -4.25
N GLN A 102 14.51 -1.05 -3.51
CA GLN A 102 14.37 -2.43 -4.02
C GLN A 102 12.93 -2.72 -4.45
N CYS A 103 11.92 -2.30 -3.67
CA CYS A 103 10.52 -2.47 -4.02
C CYS A 103 10.15 -1.70 -5.29
N LEU A 104 10.56 -0.44 -5.39
CA LEU A 104 10.33 0.41 -6.55
C LEU A 104 11.00 -0.16 -7.82
N GLN A 105 12.23 -0.65 -7.71
CA GLN A 105 12.93 -1.30 -8.82
C GLN A 105 12.19 -2.56 -9.29
N ALA A 106 11.79 -3.43 -8.36
CA ALA A 106 11.03 -4.63 -8.68
C ALA A 106 9.68 -4.31 -9.36
N PHE A 107 9.03 -3.20 -8.98
CA PHE A 107 7.78 -2.76 -9.59
C PHE A 107 8.02 -2.16 -10.98
N SER A 108 9.12 -1.47 -11.22
CA SER A 108 9.46 -0.94 -12.55
C SER A 108 9.62 -2.05 -13.60
N GLU A 109 10.09 -3.23 -13.20
CA GLU A 109 10.17 -4.41 -14.07
C GLU A 109 8.78 -4.95 -14.50
N ARG A 110 7.73 -4.58 -13.78
CA ARG A 110 6.32 -4.98 -13.98
C ARG A 110 5.44 -3.84 -14.47
N ASP A 111 6.02 -2.69 -14.75
CA ASP A 111 5.31 -1.44 -15.03
C ASP A 111 4.22 -1.56 -16.10
N ALA A 112 4.49 -2.32 -17.17
CA ALA A 112 3.51 -2.55 -18.23
C ALA A 112 2.21 -3.22 -17.78
N GLN A 113 2.19 -3.85 -16.60
CA GLN A 113 1.03 -4.54 -16.03
C GLN A 113 0.40 -3.78 -14.85
N ILE A 114 0.97 -2.64 -14.47
CA ILE A 114 0.56 -1.85 -13.30
C ILE A 114 0.02 -0.50 -13.79
N PRO A 115 -1.31 -0.29 -13.77
CA PRO A 115 -1.92 0.96 -14.20
C PRO A 115 -1.78 2.12 -13.20
N GLY A 116 -1.37 1.86 -11.95
CA GLY A 116 -1.17 2.87 -10.92
C GLY A 116 -0.48 2.32 -9.69
N TYR A 117 -0.03 3.19 -8.82
CA TYR A 117 0.77 2.84 -7.65
C TYR A 117 0.22 3.45 -6.37
N ALA A 118 0.29 2.71 -5.27
CA ALA A 118 0.05 3.22 -3.94
C ALA A 118 1.36 3.23 -3.13
N ILE A 119 1.50 4.22 -2.24
CA ILE A 119 2.59 4.33 -1.28
C ILE A 119 2.03 3.90 0.07
N GLY A 120 2.36 2.69 0.49
CA GLY A 120 1.89 2.08 1.72
C GLY A 120 2.92 2.05 2.84
N GLY A 121 2.54 1.48 4.00
CA GLY A 121 3.41 1.32 5.16
C GLY A 121 3.79 2.62 5.85
N LEU A 122 2.98 3.66 5.70
CA LEU A 122 3.10 4.98 6.33
C LEU A 122 1.90 5.27 7.23
N ALA A 123 1.83 6.48 7.81
CA ALA A 123 0.78 6.89 8.74
C ALA A 123 0.66 6.00 10.00
N GLY A 124 1.76 5.35 10.39
CA GLY A 124 1.88 4.51 11.57
C GLY A 124 2.45 5.22 12.80
N GLY A 125 2.64 6.54 12.76
CA GLY A 125 3.18 7.33 13.87
C GLY A 125 4.63 7.78 13.70
N GLU A 126 5.20 7.57 12.51
CA GLU A 126 6.50 8.11 12.13
C GLU A 126 6.51 9.66 12.17
N ASP A 127 7.68 10.25 12.31
CA ASP A 127 7.83 11.70 12.23
C ASP A 127 7.55 12.21 10.81
N LYS A 128 7.14 13.49 10.71
CA LYS A 128 6.73 14.09 9.45
C LYS A 128 7.85 14.23 8.42
N ASP A 129 9.08 14.46 8.85
CA ASP A 129 10.21 14.55 7.92
C ASP A 129 10.48 13.20 7.26
N SER A 130 10.54 12.13 8.05
CA SER A 130 10.68 10.76 7.53
C SER A 130 9.54 10.38 6.59
N PHE A 131 8.29 10.70 6.96
CA PHE A 131 7.11 10.46 6.13
C PHE A 131 7.23 11.15 4.76
N TRP A 132 7.50 12.47 4.73
CA TRP A 132 7.58 13.22 3.48
C TRP A 132 8.75 12.79 2.60
N ARG A 133 9.89 12.41 3.18
CA ARG A 133 11.05 11.88 2.42
C ARG A 133 10.72 10.56 1.73
N VAL A 134 9.95 9.68 2.36
CA VAL A 134 9.49 8.45 1.73
C VAL A 134 8.56 8.76 0.55
N VAL A 135 7.60 9.69 0.73
CA VAL A 135 6.70 10.11 -0.35
C VAL A 135 7.50 10.69 -1.51
N GLU A 136 8.45 11.61 -1.24
CA GLU A 136 9.31 12.24 -2.25
C GLU A 136 10.12 11.18 -3.04
N LEU A 137 10.75 10.23 -2.34
CA LEU A 137 11.48 9.16 -2.99
C LEU A 137 10.59 8.35 -3.93
N CYS A 138 9.40 7.94 -3.43
CA CYS A 138 8.48 7.13 -4.22
C CYS A 138 7.98 7.89 -5.44
N THR A 139 7.49 9.11 -5.28
CA THR A 139 6.93 9.91 -6.39
C THR A 139 7.98 10.25 -7.45
N ARG A 140 9.22 10.49 -7.04
CA ARG A 140 10.33 10.74 -7.96
C ARG A 140 10.72 9.53 -8.83
N LYS A 141 10.52 8.31 -8.31
CA LYS A 141 10.89 7.06 -9.00
C LYS A 141 9.73 6.39 -9.71
N LEU A 142 8.50 6.67 -9.31
CA LEU A 142 7.31 6.15 -9.98
C LEU A 142 7.00 6.92 -11.27
N PRO A 143 6.39 6.28 -12.29
CA PRO A 143 6.01 6.93 -13.53
C PRO A 143 5.10 8.15 -13.29
N GLU A 144 5.37 9.26 -14.00
CA GLU A 144 4.58 10.51 -13.89
C GLU A 144 3.22 10.42 -14.58
N ASP A 145 3.08 9.52 -15.52
CA ASP A 145 1.88 9.28 -16.31
C ASP A 145 0.90 8.28 -15.67
N LYS A 146 1.23 7.78 -14.47
CA LYS A 146 0.38 6.85 -13.70
C LYS A 146 -0.03 7.45 -12.37
N PRO A 147 -1.28 7.21 -11.91
CA PRO A 147 -1.74 7.68 -10.61
C PRO A 147 -0.87 7.18 -9.45
N ARG A 148 -0.55 8.09 -8.52
CA ARG A 148 0.25 7.85 -7.31
C ARG A 148 -0.59 8.15 -6.08
N TYR A 149 -0.96 7.13 -5.36
CA TYR A 149 -1.88 7.17 -4.23
C TYR A 149 -1.13 7.07 -2.91
N VAL A 150 -1.27 8.02 -2.00
CA VAL A 150 -0.71 7.95 -0.64
C VAL A 150 -1.80 7.49 0.31
N MET A 151 -1.66 6.26 0.83
CA MET A 151 -2.68 5.60 1.64
C MET A 151 -2.75 6.14 3.06
N GLY A 152 -3.98 6.35 3.57
CA GLY A 152 -4.23 6.72 4.97
C GLY A 152 -3.89 8.16 5.33
N VAL A 153 -3.74 9.03 4.36
CA VAL A 153 -3.32 10.43 4.53
C VAL A 153 -4.47 11.38 4.25
N GLY A 154 -4.77 12.30 5.18
CA GLY A 154 -5.89 13.23 5.05
C GLY A 154 -5.83 14.45 5.96
N TYR A 155 -4.73 14.68 6.68
CA TYR A 155 -4.49 15.98 7.29
C TYR A 155 -4.19 17.03 6.22
N PRO A 156 -4.78 18.24 6.28
CA PRO A 156 -4.65 19.25 5.23
C PRO A 156 -3.20 19.57 4.85
N LEU A 157 -2.32 19.70 5.83
CA LEU A 157 -0.90 19.97 5.60
C LEU A 157 -0.23 18.82 4.82
N ASP A 158 -0.51 17.57 5.19
CA ASP A 158 0.06 16.40 4.53
C ASP A 158 -0.41 16.30 3.09
N ILE A 159 -1.71 16.57 2.83
CA ILE A 159 -2.25 16.57 1.45
C ILE A 159 -1.52 17.62 0.61
N VAL A 160 -1.37 18.86 1.11
CA VAL A 160 -0.69 19.94 0.37
C VAL A 160 0.75 19.57 0.06
N ILE A 161 1.50 19.08 1.05
CA ILE A 161 2.91 18.72 0.87
C ILE A 161 3.04 17.51 -0.06
N CYS A 162 2.27 16.44 0.16
CA CYS A 162 2.35 15.25 -0.69
C CYS A 162 1.93 15.54 -2.14
N THR A 163 0.94 16.43 -2.36
CA THR A 163 0.57 16.88 -3.71
C THR A 163 1.71 17.64 -4.36
N ALA A 164 2.37 18.54 -3.62
CA ALA A 164 3.55 19.25 -4.13
C ALA A 164 4.73 18.32 -4.45
N LEU A 165 4.81 17.18 -3.75
CA LEU A 165 5.78 16.12 -4.01
C LEU A 165 5.37 15.18 -5.17
N GLY A 166 4.17 15.33 -5.73
CA GLY A 166 3.71 14.58 -6.89
C GLY A 166 2.74 13.42 -6.62
N ALA A 167 2.07 13.41 -5.47
CA ALA A 167 0.99 12.47 -5.19
C ALA A 167 -0.36 12.98 -5.74
N ASP A 168 -1.21 12.05 -6.20
CA ASP A 168 -2.46 12.36 -6.90
C ASP A 168 -3.70 11.99 -6.10
N MET A 169 -3.62 10.95 -5.24
CA MET A 169 -4.79 10.38 -4.56
C MET A 169 -4.53 10.18 -3.07
N TYR A 170 -5.61 10.30 -2.28
CA TYR A 170 -5.58 10.19 -0.82
C TYR A 170 -6.85 9.54 -0.29
N ASP A 171 -6.75 8.86 0.86
CA ASP A 171 -7.89 8.49 1.69
C ASP A 171 -7.59 8.74 3.16
N CYS A 172 -8.58 9.15 3.93
CA CYS A 172 -8.42 9.25 5.38
C CYS A 172 -9.78 9.33 6.08
N VAL A 173 -9.81 8.85 7.30
CA VAL A 173 -10.97 9.00 8.20
C VAL A 173 -11.09 10.40 8.80
N TYR A 174 -10.04 11.22 8.75
CA TYR A 174 -9.98 12.53 9.41
C TYR A 174 -11.08 13.49 8.95
N PRO A 175 -11.33 13.71 7.64
CA PRO A 175 -12.40 14.59 7.19
C PRO A 175 -13.79 14.18 7.68
N SER A 176 -14.11 12.89 7.61
CA SER A 176 -15.42 12.39 8.07
C SER A 176 -15.55 12.38 9.60
N ARG A 177 -14.46 12.18 10.33
CA ARG A 177 -14.46 12.27 11.80
C ARG A 177 -14.63 13.72 12.29
N THR A 178 -13.96 14.67 11.68
CA THR A 178 -14.09 16.09 12.04
C THR A 178 -15.48 16.62 11.72
N GLY A 179 -16.13 16.12 10.67
CA GLY A 179 -17.52 16.42 10.35
C GLY A 179 -18.50 16.13 11.49
N ARG A 180 -18.23 15.15 12.37
CA ARG A 180 -19.03 14.87 13.58
C ARG A 180 -18.98 16.01 14.62
N PHE A 181 -17.99 16.84 14.55
CA PHE A 181 -17.79 18.03 15.41
C PHE A 181 -18.18 19.33 14.70
N GLY A 182 -18.87 19.25 13.57
CA GLY A 182 -19.31 20.41 12.80
C GLY A 182 -18.20 21.14 12.04
N THR A 183 -17.06 20.50 11.83
CA THR A 183 -15.94 21.05 11.10
C THR A 183 -15.97 20.55 9.66
N ALA A 184 -16.06 21.47 8.69
CA ALA A 184 -15.84 21.19 7.27
C ALA A 184 -14.37 21.41 6.92
N MET A 185 -13.83 20.57 6.04
CA MET A 185 -12.47 20.67 5.51
C MET A 185 -12.52 20.81 3.98
#